data_88069bed0ea8824e0b34785b404d5b79
#
_entry.id   88069bed0ea8824e0b34785b404d5b79
#
_cell.length_a   1.000
_cell.length_b   1.000
_cell.length_c   1.000
_cell.angle_alpha   90.00
_cell.angle_beta   90.00
_cell.angle_gamma   90.00
#
_symmetry.space_group_name_H-M   'P 1'
#
loop_
_entity.id
_entity.type
_entity.pdbx_description
1 polymer ?
#
loop_
_entity_poly.entity_id
_entity_poly.type
_entity_poly.pdbx_seq_one_letter_code
_entity_poly.pdbx_strand_id
1 'polypeptide(L)'
;MRFFSVYDVIFFVANQKGHSEKDVYDHFRKRKIRKSDIEQYKESGVIPSEEKILSNILSYIDMNLIELELTLGRIPSGFEDSYLNNIKEIAQFISGKKEEPKKNATESFEPYFETGNGKLYNGDCVKLLKLVPDNSVDCIFADPPFNLDKEYDEGVDDHLKYSEYISWCMKWLDECVRVLKPDGSLFIYNIPKWHTYLSDYLNQKLNFRVWIAVDMKFSLPIQNRLYPSHYSLLYYVKGTKPKTFNPQRIPLQTCRHCGGETKDYGGYKNKMNPKGVNVSDVWLDIYPVRHKNSKNRKFNELPVKLLDRVITMSTNKNDVVLDPFGGSGTTFAVSELLGRKWIGFEKGNCEIIKDRLLDKDNDKKLMGKVYEEKNILFPEKVKELRRVNGFWLDEDFSNVEKKDKKTKAKKESENK
;
A
#
# COMPACT_ATOMS: atom_id res chain seq x y z
N MET A 1 -25.20 -8.88 -19.00
CA MET A 1 -24.55 -7.57 -19.20
C MET A 1 -23.57 -7.39 -18.05
N ARG A 2 -22.31 -7.12 -18.28
CA ARG A 2 -21.31 -6.95 -17.21
C ARG A 2 -21.14 -5.46 -16.95
N PHE A 3 -21.37 -5.02 -15.72
CA PHE A 3 -21.14 -3.63 -15.30
C PHE A 3 -19.73 -3.47 -14.76
N PHE A 4 -19.11 -2.32 -14.99
CA PHE A 4 -17.75 -2.06 -14.55
C PHE A 4 -17.69 -1.28 -13.24
N SER A 5 -18.76 -0.55 -12.89
CA SER A 5 -18.82 0.28 -11.70
C SER A 5 -20.21 0.29 -11.05
N VAL A 6 -20.25 0.68 -9.78
CA VAL A 6 -21.51 0.92 -9.05
C VAL A 6 -22.32 2.04 -9.72
N TYR A 7 -21.62 3.02 -10.28
CA TYR A 7 -22.24 4.11 -11.06
C TYR A 7 -23.05 3.54 -12.24
N ASP A 8 -22.45 2.62 -13.01
CA ASP A 8 -23.13 2.02 -14.17
C ASP A 8 -24.39 1.25 -13.75
N VAL A 9 -24.35 0.54 -12.62
CA VAL A 9 -25.53 -0.16 -12.09
C VAL A 9 -26.64 0.80 -11.69
N ILE A 10 -26.30 1.89 -10.99
CA ILE A 10 -27.28 2.93 -10.60
C ILE A 10 -27.98 3.49 -11.83
N PHE A 11 -27.24 3.87 -12.87
CA PHE A 11 -27.81 4.50 -14.05
C PHE A 11 -28.52 3.52 -14.98
N PHE A 12 -28.09 2.25 -15.00
CA PHE A 12 -28.84 1.19 -15.67
C PHE A 12 -30.22 0.98 -15.03
N VAL A 13 -30.27 0.84 -13.71
CA VAL A 13 -31.54 0.70 -12.97
C VAL A 13 -32.40 1.96 -13.09
N ALA A 14 -31.79 3.15 -13.06
CA ALA A 14 -32.48 4.41 -13.28
C ALA A 14 -33.19 4.45 -14.65
N ASN A 15 -32.48 4.03 -15.68
CA ASN A 15 -33.05 3.97 -17.06
C ASN A 15 -34.22 2.98 -17.14
N GLN A 16 -34.10 1.80 -16.47
CA GLN A 16 -35.23 0.86 -16.39
C GLN A 16 -36.47 1.44 -15.67
N LYS A 17 -36.22 2.29 -14.65
CA LYS A 17 -37.28 3.00 -13.90
C LYS A 17 -37.81 4.24 -14.62
N GLY A 18 -37.26 4.59 -15.79
CA GLY A 18 -37.61 5.80 -16.52
C GLY A 18 -37.14 7.10 -15.86
N HIS A 19 -36.15 7.03 -14.98
CA HIS A 19 -35.55 8.16 -14.28
C HIS A 19 -34.47 8.81 -15.15
N SER A 20 -34.48 10.14 -15.25
CA SER A 20 -33.41 10.92 -15.84
C SER A 20 -32.22 11.01 -14.89
N GLU A 21 -31.07 11.40 -15.42
CA GLU A 21 -29.84 11.64 -14.59
C GLU A 21 -30.13 12.66 -13.47
N LYS A 22 -30.94 13.68 -13.76
CA LYS A 22 -31.38 14.68 -12.77
C LYS A 22 -32.18 14.03 -11.64
N ASP A 23 -33.09 13.12 -11.96
CA ASP A 23 -33.92 12.42 -10.94
C ASP A 23 -33.08 11.57 -10.02
N VAL A 24 -32.02 10.91 -10.56
CA VAL A 24 -31.03 10.14 -9.75
C VAL A 24 -30.35 11.05 -8.74
N TYR A 25 -29.76 12.15 -9.19
CA TYR A 25 -29.06 13.06 -8.29
C TYR A 25 -29.98 13.75 -7.29
N ASP A 26 -31.20 14.08 -7.68
CA ASP A 26 -32.22 14.66 -6.79
C ASP A 26 -32.67 13.65 -5.71
N HIS A 27 -32.76 12.36 -6.07
CA HIS A 27 -33.03 11.30 -5.10
C HIS A 27 -31.94 11.20 -4.01
N PHE A 28 -30.65 11.19 -4.40
CA PHE A 28 -29.54 11.12 -3.47
C PHE A 28 -29.35 12.42 -2.68
N ARG A 29 -29.57 13.57 -3.29
CA ARG A 29 -29.51 14.89 -2.63
C ARG A 29 -30.49 15.03 -1.48
N LYS A 30 -31.72 14.53 -1.65
CA LYS A 30 -32.74 14.50 -0.58
C LYS A 30 -32.27 13.71 0.67
N ARG A 31 -31.30 12.79 0.49
CA ARG A 31 -30.67 11.98 1.54
C ARG A 31 -29.31 12.51 2.02
N LYS A 32 -28.99 13.76 1.64
CA LYS A 32 -27.73 14.44 1.95
C LYS A 32 -26.51 13.71 1.38
N ILE A 33 -26.62 13.13 0.20
CA ILE A 33 -25.54 12.54 -0.59
C ILE A 33 -25.34 13.47 -1.81
N ARG A 34 -24.13 13.99 -1.98
CA ARG A 34 -23.80 14.93 -3.06
C ARG A 34 -23.59 14.17 -4.37
N LYS A 35 -23.74 14.89 -5.49
CA LYS A 35 -23.41 14.38 -6.83
C LYS A 35 -21.98 13.81 -6.88
N SER A 36 -21.00 14.51 -6.33
CA SER A 36 -19.60 14.06 -6.25
C SER A 36 -19.42 12.75 -5.49
N ASP A 37 -20.27 12.49 -4.49
CA ASP A 37 -20.19 11.26 -3.67
C ASP A 37 -20.66 10.03 -4.47
N ILE A 38 -21.36 10.22 -5.57
CA ILE A 38 -21.77 9.17 -6.51
C ILE A 38 -20.83 9.11 -7.72
N GLU A 39 -20.44 10.26 -8.29
CA GLU A 39 -19.56 10.31 -9.46
C GLU A 39 -18.16 9.76 -9.22
N GLN A 40 -17.68 9.79 -7.98
CA GLN A 40 -16.38 9.19 -7.62
C GLN A 40 -16.29 7.69 -7.94
N TYR A 41 -17.43 6.99 -8.06
CA TYR A 41 -17.48 5.57 -8.40
C TYR A 41 -17.62 5.29 -9.90
N LYS A 42 -17.63 6.34 -10.75
CA LYS A 42 -17.83 6.22 -12.20
C LYS A 42 -16.73 5.41 -12.91
N GLU A 43 -15.48 5.64 -12.49
CA GLU A 43 -14.31 4.98 -13.09
C GLU A 43 -13.67 3.97 -12.13
N SER A 44 -14.37 3.64 -11.06
CA SER A 44 -13.89 2.78 -9.99
C SER A 44 -14.77 1.55 -9.86
N GLY A 45 -14.16 0.37 -9.90
CA GLY A 45 -14.85 -0.86 -9.53
C GLY A 45 -15.15 -0.97 -8.02
N VAL A 46 -14.89 0.04 -7.21
CA VAL A 46 -15.02 -0.01 -5.74
C VAL A 46 -16.47 0.15 -5.32
N ILE A 47 -16.91 -0.69 -4.38
CA ILE A 47 -18.21 -0.52 -3.69
C ILE A 47 -18.00 0.48 -2.55
N PRO A 48 -18.94 1.43 -2.33
CA PRO A 48 -18.85 2.38 -1.25
C PRO A 48 -18.64 1.71 0.11
N SER A 49 -17.66 2.17 0.88
CA SER A 49 -17.40 1.72 2.25
C SER A 49 -18.20 2.50 3.30
N GLU A 50 -18.67 3.70 2.96
CA GLU A 50 -19.52 4.48 3.85
C GLU A 50 -20.93 3.87 3.91
N GLU A 51 -21.32 3.34 5.05
CA GLU A 51 -22.59 2.65 5.28
C GLU A 51 -23.81 3.47 4.81
N LYS A 52 -23.77 4.78 5.07
CA LYS A 52 -24.82 5.70 4.63
C LYS A 52 -24.95 5.78 3.10
N ILE A 53 -23.84 5.83 2.37
CA ILE A 53 -23.85 5.92 0.90
C ILE A 53 -24.29 4.56 0.35
N LEU A 54 -23.67 3.49 0.83
CA LEU A 54 -23.96 2.13 0.40
C LEU A 54 -25.43 1.75 0.61
N SER A 55 -25.96 1.93 1.81
CA SER A 55 -27.37 1.59 2.12
C SER A 55 -28.36 2.36 1.23
N ASN A 56 -28.10 3.63 0.94
CA ASN A 56 -28.95 4.41 0.04
C ASN A 56 -28.84 3.97 -1.42
N ILE A 57 -27.66 3.57 -1.87
CA ILE A 57 -27.46 2.99 -3.20
C ILE A 57 -28.22 1.67 -3.31
N LEU A 58 -27.99 0.74 -2.39
CA LEU A 58 -28.66 -0.57 -2.36
C LEU A 58 -30.19 -0.42 -2.35
N SER A 59 -30.71 0.51 -1.53
CA SER A 59 -32.13 0.83 -1.50
C SER A 59 -32.62 1.42 -2.84
N TYR A 60 -31.81 2.23 -3.53
CA TYR A 60 -32.21 2.82 -4.83
C TYR A 60 -32.26 1.79 -5.94
N ILE A 61 -31.25 0.90 -6.00
CA ILE A 61 -31.15 -0.15 -7.00
C ILE A 61 -32.00 -1.38 -6.69
N ASP A 62 -32.56 -1.46 -5.49
CA ASP A 62 -33.36 -2.59 -4.99
C ASP A 62 -32.58 -3.91 -5.01
N MET A 63 -31.37 -3.86 -4.47
CA MET A 63 -30.44 -5.02 -4.38
C MET A 63 -29.83 -5.08 -2.97
N ASN A 64 -29.48 -6.28 -2.52
CA ASN A 64 -28.56 -6.46 -1.41
C ASN A 64 -27.10 -6.39 -1.87
N LEU A 65 -26.15 -6.41 -0.90
CA LEU A 65 -24.73 -6.28 -1.21
C LEU A 65 -24.21 -7.41 -2.10
N ILE A 66 -24.65 -8.64 -1.84
CA ILE A 66 -24.22 -9.83 -2.62
C ILE A 66 -24.75 -9.73 -4.06
N GLU A 67 -25.98 -9.30 -4.25
CA GLU A 67 -26.57 -9.10 -5.56
C GLU A 67 -25.83 -8.01 -6.35
N LEU A 68 -25.42 -6.92 -5.68
CA LEU A 68 -24.61 -5.89 -6.30
C LEU A 68 -23.22 -6.42 -6.69
N GLU A 69 -22.56 -7.19 -5.80
CA GLU A 69 -21.28 -7.82 -6.10
C GLU A 69 -21.35 -8.75 -7.32
N LEU A 70 -22.35 -9.62 -7.35
CA LEU A 70 -22.59 -10.53 -8.50
C LEU A 70 -22.92 -9.75 -9.78
N THR A 71 -23.69 -8.67 -9.69
CA THR A 71 -24.03 -7.82 -10.84
C THR A 71 -22.78 -7.14 -11.42
N LEU A 72 -21.80 -6.79 -10.57
CA LEU A 72 -20.48 -6.29 -10.98
C LEU A 72 -19.56 -7.40 -11.50
N GLY A 73 -20.03 -8.63 -11.54
CA GLY A 73 -19.25 -9.80 -11.97
C GLY A 73 -18.18 -10.21 -10.95
N ARG A 74 -18.39 -9.85 -9.70
CA ARG A 74 -17.48 -10.21 -8.61
C ARG A 74 -17.92 -11.54 -8.03
N ILE A 75 -16.98 -12.46 -7.97
CA ILE A 75 -17.12 -13.70 -7.23
C ILE A 75 -16.32 -13.50 -5.94
N PRO A 76 -16.95 -13.57 -4.76
CA PRO A 76 -16.23 -13.46 -3.50
C PRO A 76 -15.08 -14.45 -3.43
N SER A 77 -13.94 -14.02 -2.88
CA SER A 77 -12.80 -14.93 -2.70
C SER A 77 -13.20 -16.10 -1.82
N GLY A 78 -12.68 -17.28 -2.14
CA GLY A 78 -13.08 -18.51 -1.47
C GLY A 78 -14.46 -19.01 -1.91
N PHE A 79 -15.09 -18.41 -2.94
CA PHE A 79 -16.34 -18.92 -3.50
C PHE A 79 -16.20 -20.37 -3.95
N GLU A 80 -15.09 -20.73 -4.61
CA GLU A 80 -14.83 -22.11 -5.02
C GLU A 80 -14.72 -23.05 -3.82
N ASP A 81 -13.95 -22.67 -2.80
CA ASP A 81 -13.84 -23.45 -1.56
C ASP A 81 -15.19 -23.51 -0.82
N SER A 82 -15.88 -22.37 -0.73
CA SER A 82 -17.20 -22.30 -0.13
C SER A 82 -18.24 -23.08 -0.93
N TYR A 83 -18.17 -23.02 -2.26
CA TYR A 83 -19.05 -23.78 -3.14
C TYR A 83 -18.81 -25.28 -3.00
N LEU A 84 -17.56 -25.73 -3.07
CA LEU A 84 -17.22 -27.15 -2.97
C LEU A 84 -17.49 -27.74 -1.59
N ASN A 85 -17.21 -26.98 -0.52
CA ASN A 85 -17.40 -27.43 0.85
C ASN A 85 -18.86 -27.30 1.33
N ASN A 86 -19.65 -26.39 0.74
CA ASN A 86 -21.00 -26.06 1.20
C ASN A 86 -22.04 -26.19 0.08
N ILE A 87 -21.80 -27.06 -0.88
CA ILE A 87 -22.66 -27.21 -2.09
C ILE A 87 -24.12 -27.53 -1.70
N LYS A 88 -24.33 -28.28 -0.61
CA LYS A 88 -25.65 -28.62 -0.10
C LYS A 88 -26.34 -27.42 0.54
N GLU A 89 -25.59 -26.61 1.30
CA GLU A 89 -26.10 -25.40 1.98
C GLU A 89 -26.41 -24.30 0.95
N ILE A 90 -25.54 -24.15 -0.05
CA ILE A 90 -25.76 -23.22 -1.18
C ILE A 90 -27.03 -23.64 -1.95
N ALA A 91 -27.19 -24.93 -2.23
CA ALA A 91 -28.40 -25.45 -2.88
C ALA A 91 -29.66 -25.23 -2.00
N GLN A 92 -29.56 -25.36 -0.68
CA GLN A 92 -30.64 -25.05 0.26
C GLN A 92 -30.93 -23.55 0.33
N PHE A 93 -29.89 -22.71 0.31
CA PHE A 93 -30.03 -21.26 0.26
C PHE A 93 -30.73 -20.79 -1.01
N ILE A 94 -30.30 -21.31 -2.18
CA ILE A 94 -30.94 -21.05 -3.47
C ILE A 94 -32.39 -21.53 -3.48
N SER A 95 -32.70 -22.63 -2.77
CA SER A 95 -34.05 -23.16 -2.61
C SER A 95 -34.87 -22.49 -1.50
N GLY A 96 -34.35 -21.45 -0.82
CA GLY A 96 -35.04 -20.63 0.18
C GLY A 96 -35.05 -21.20 1.61
N LYS A 97 -34.24 -22.21 1.92
CA LYS A 97 -34.10 -22.76 3.28
C LYS A 97 -32.82 -22.25 3.95
N LYS A 98 -32.94 -21.43 5.01
CA LYS A 98 -31.81 -20.91 5.80
C LYS A 98 -31.60 -21.74 7.07
N GLU A 99 -30.37 -22.19 7.32
CA GLU A 99 -29.88 -22.52 8.67
C GLU A 99 -28.94 -21.40 9.16
N GLU A 100 -29.02 -21.06 10.45
CA GLU A 100 -28.17 -20.03 11.04
C GLU A 100 -26.71 -20.54 11.20
N PRO A 101 -25.68 -19.69 10.92
CA PRO A 101 -24.29 -20.10 11.05
C PRO A 101 -23.91 -20.32 12.52
N LYS A 102 -23.29 -21.47 12.82
CA LYS A 102 -22.71 -21.77 14.14
C LYS A 102 -21.56 -20.82 14.43
N LYS A 103 -21.63 -20.06 15.55
CA LYS A 103 -20.52 -19.26 16.07
C LYS A 103 -19.38 -20.17 16.49
N ASN A 104 -18.25 -20.12 15.78
CA ASN A 104 -17.02 -20.78 16.21
C ASN A 104 -16.47 -20.06 17.44
N ALA A 105 -15.98 -20.84 18.41
CA ALA A 105 -15.31 -20.32 19.60
C ALA A 105 -14.07 -19.52 19.17
N THR A 106 -13.92 -18.32 19.71
CA THR A 106 -12.76 -17.46 19.52
C THR A 106 -11.56 -18.09 20.20
N GLU A 107 -10.61 -18.64 19.44
CA GLU A 107 -9.28 -18.95 19.96
C GLU A 107 -8.62 -17.62 20.35
N SER A 108 -8.18 -17.49 21.61
CA SER A 108 -7.36 -16.36 22.05
C SER A 108 -5.88 -16.74 21.88
N PHE A 109 -5.14 -15.91 21.15
CA PHE A 109 -3.69 -16.08 21.01
C PHE A 109 -2.99 -15.07 21.92
N GLU A 110 -2.11 -15.55 22.77
CA GLU A 110 -1.22 -14.67 23.53
C GLU A 110 -0.09 -14.16 22.61
N PRO A 111 0.28 -12.88 22.74
CA PRO A 111 1.39 -12.34 21.97
C PRO A 111 2.69 -13.03 22.38
N TYR A 112 3.50 -13.38 21.38
CA TYR A 112 4.84 -13.91 21.59
C TYR A 112 5.77 -12.88 22.25
N PHE A 113 5.62 -11.61 21.85
CA PHE A 113 6.39 -10.49 22.38
C PHE A 113 5.59 -9.18 22.25
N GLU A 114 5.73 -8.30 23.24
CA GLU A 114 5.08 -6.99 23.27
C GLU A 114 6.10 -5.89 23.55
N THR A 115 5.79 -4.70 23.00
CA THR A 115 6.46 -3.45 23.35
C THR A 115 5.39 -2.43 23.77
N GLY A 116 5.80 -1.22 24.17
CA GLY A 116 4.85 -0.13 24.41
C GLY A 116 4.02 0.30 23.19
N ASN A 117 4.48 -0.05 21.98
CA ASN A 117 3.85 0.35 20.74
C ASN A 117 3.22 -0.79 19.95
N GLY A 118 3.53 -2.06 20.23
CA GLY A 118 2.98 -3.12 19.41
C GLY A 118 3.14 -4.53 19.95
N LYS A 119 2.57 -5.47 19.21
CA LYS A 119 2.48 -6.88 19.57
C LYS A 119 2.90 -7.77 18.40
N LEU A 120 3.74 -8.76 18.70
CA LEU A 120 4.15 -9.82 17.79
C LEU A 120 3.44 -11.12 18.17
N TYR A 121 2.87 -11.79 17.19
CA TYR A 121 2.25 -13.09 17.37
C TYR A 121 2.94 -14.13 16.50
N ASN A 122 3.13 -15.32 17.05
CA ASN A 122 3.67 -16.44 16.29
C ASN A 122 2.55 -17.32 15.76
N GLY A 123 2.46 -17.49 14.44
CA GLY A 123 1.48 -18.36 13.82
C GLY A 123 1.12 -18.01 12.39
N ASP A 124 0.14 -18.72 11.86
CA ASP A 124 -0.38 -18.54 10.51
C ASP A 124 -1.16 -17.21 10.37
N CYS A 125 -0.77 -16.41 9.39
CA CYS A 125 -1.35 -15.08 9.18
C CYS A 125 -2.87 -15.10 8.92
N VAL A 126 -3.40 -16.11 8.21
CA VAL A 126 -4.85 -16.21 7.93
C VAL A 126 -5.64 -16.43 9.21
N LYS A 127 -5.08 -17.21 10.17
CA LYS A 127 -5.71 -17.41 11.48
C LYS A 127 -5.59 -16.17 12.35
N LEU A 128 -4.40 -15.58 12.42
CA LEU A 128 -4.12 -14.44 13.28
C LEU A 128 -4.84 -13.16 12.82
N LEU A 129 -4.96 -12.94 11.52
CA LEU A 129 -5.75 -11.82 10.98
C LEU A 129 -7.19 -11.81 11.47
N LYS A 130 -7.81 -12.99 11.65
CA LYS A 130 -9.20 -13.10 12.17
C LYS A 130 -9.37 -12.54 13.58
N LEU A 131 -8.30 -12.41 14.35
CA LEU A 131 -8.32 -11.84 15.70
C LEU A 131 -8.25 -10.31 15.69
N VAL A 132 -7.81 -9.72 14.58
CA VAL A 132 -7.73 -8.27 14.43
C VAL A 132 -9.13 -7.72 14.16
N PRO A 133 -9.58 -6.70 14.90
CA PRO A 133 -10.89 -6.12 14.68
C PRO A 133 -11.05 -5.50 13.29
N ASP A 134 -12.27 -5.49 12.78
CA ASP A 134 -12.63 -4.82 11.54
C ASP A 134 -12.26 -3.33 11.60
N ASN A 135 -11.77 -2.77 10.48
CA ASN A 135 -11.50 -1.35 10.35
C ASN A 135 -10.63 -0.76 11.48
N SER A 136 -9.61 -1.51 11.91
CA SER A 136 -8.74 -1.11 13.05
C SER A 136 -7.33 -0.69 12.64
N VAL A 137 -6.89 -1.00 11.42
CA VAL A 137 -5.52 -0.79 10.92
C VAL A 137 -5.46 0.38 9.94
N ASP A 138 -4.51 1.29 10.11
CA ASP A 138 -4.33 2.45 9.24
C ASP A 138 -3.48 2.13 8.00
N CYS A 139 -2.47 1.27 8.15
CA CYS A 139 -1.59 0.85 7.06
C CYS A 139 -1.23 -0.63 7.18
N ILE A 140 -1.30 -1.35 6.07
CA ILE A 140 -0.80 -2.72 5.97
C ILE A 140 0.37 -2.72 5.00
N PHE A 141 1.48 -3.33 5.42
CA PHE A 141 2.59 -3.70 4.54
C PHE A 141 2.72 -5.22 4.56
N ALA A 142 2.70 -5.87 3.41
CA ALA A 142 2.76 -7.32 3.28
C ALA A 142 3.88 -7.73 2.32
N ASP A 143 4.81 -8.57 2.80
CA ASP A 143 5.89 -9.20 2.02
C ASP A 143 5.75 -10.74 2.11
N PRO A 144 4.74 -11.32 1.42
CA PRO A 144 4.50 -12.76 1.48
C PRO A 144 5.61 -13.56 0.81
N PRO A 145 5.80 -14.86 1.13
CA PRO A 145 6.67 -15.76 0.39
C PRO A 145 6.38 -15.70 -1.11
N PHE A 146 7.43 -15.70 -1.95
CA PHE A 146 7.29 -15.45 -3.39
C PHE A 146 7.01 -16.71 -4.23
N ASN A 147 6.90 -17.85 -3.61
CA ASN A 147 6.69 -19.14 -4.26
C ASN A 147 7.69 -19.37 -5.42
N LEU A 148 8.97 -19.33 -5.09
CA LEU A 148 10.10 -19.41 -6.02
C LEU A 148 10.92 -20.68 -5.84
N ASP A 149 10.37 -21.75 -5.26
CA ASP A 149 11.05 -23.00 -4.94
C ASP A 149 12.30 -22.79 -4.04
N LYS A 150 12.21 -21.83 -3.10
CA LYS A 150 13.26 -21.62 -2.10
C LYS A 150 12.94 -22.35 -0.81
N GLU A 151 13.92 -23.07 -0.28
CA GLU A 151 13.84 -23.58 1.09
C GLU A 151 13.96 -22.43 2.08
N TYR A 152 12.87 -22.16 2.79
CA TYR A 152 12.86 -21.32 3.98
C TYR A 152 12.91 -22.23 5.21
N ASP A 153 13.60 -21.81 6.26
CA ASP A 153 13.65 -22.60 7.50
C ASP A 153 12.25 -22.75 8.12
N GLU A 154 11.99 -23.97 8.65
CA GLU A 154 10.87 -24.30 9.53
C GLU A 154 9.44 -24.04 9.00
N GLY A 155 9.01 -24.84 8.01
CA GLY A 155 7.57 -25.04 7.75
C GLY A 155 6.89 -24.00 6.88
N VAL A 156 7.63 -23.13 6.21
CA VAL A 156 7.10 -22.29 5.12
C VAL A 156 7.27 -23.04 3.81
N ASP A 157 6.16 -23.55 3.27
CA ASP A 157 6.13 -24.23 1.98
C ASP A 157 6.12 -23.18 0.86
N ASP A 158 7.26 -23.02 0.18
CA ASP A 158 7.42 -22.14 -0.99
C ASP A 158 7.22 -22.91 -2.32
N HIS A 159 6.66 -24.14 -2.25
CA HIS A 159 6.44 -25.05 -3.38
C HIS A 159 4.95 -25.28 -3.68
N LEU A 160 4.10 -24.33 -3.34
CA LEU A 160 2.68 -24.46 -3.61
C LEU A 160 2.41 -24.51 -5.11
N LYS A 161 1.46 -25.34 -5.54
CA LYS A 161 0.96 -25.25 -6.89
C LYS A 161 0.41 -23.85 -7.15
N TYR A 162 0.48 -23.41 -8.38
CA TYR A 162 0.07 -22.07 -8.79
C TYR A 162 -1.31 -21.66 -8.27
N SER A 163 -2.32 -22.50 -8.45
CA SER A 163 -3.70 -22.24 -7.98
C SER A 163 -3.82 -22.20 -6.47
N GLU A 164 -3.06 -23.04 -5.76
CA GLU A 164 -3.04 -23.09 -4.30
C GLU A 164 -2.41 -21.83 -3.72
N TYR A 165 -1.31 -21.35 -4.32
CA TYR A 165 -0.67 -20.09 -3.90
C TYR A 165 -1.60 -18.90 -4.09
N ILE A 166 -2.26 -18.78 -5.24
CA ILE A 166 -3.22 -17.71 -5.50
C ILE A 166 -4.40 -17.79 -4.52
N SER A 167 -4.98 -18.98 -4.32
CA SER A 167 -6.08 -19.17 -3.37
C SER A 167 -5.68 -18.81 -1.93
N TRP A 168 -4.46 -19.18 -1.51
CA TRP A 168 -3.92 -18.76 -0.22
C TRP A 168 -3.74 -17.25 -0.14
N CYS A 169 -3.21 -16.61 -1.18
CA CYS A 169 -3.08 -15.16 -1.23
C CYS A 169 -4.43 -14.45 -1.08
N MET A 170 -5.46 -14.93 -1.76
CA MET A 170 -6.81 -14.35 -1.65
C MET A 170 -7.35 -14.40 -0.23
N LYS A 171 -7.10 -15.49 0.53
CA LYS A 171 -7.57 -15.64 1.91
C LYS A 171 -7.00 -14.58 2.87
N TRP A 172 -5.69 -14.36 2.84
CA TRP A 172 -5.11 -13.32 3.71
C TRP A 172 -5.37 -11.90 3.20
N LEU A 173 -5.53 -11.71 1.88
CA LEU A 173 -5.92 -10.42 1.32
C LEU A 173 -7.33 -10.00 1.75
N ASP A 174 -8.29 -10.93 1.79
CA ASP A 174 -9.64 -10.64 2.29
C ASP A 174 -9.63 -10.14 3.72
N GLU A 175 -8.86 -10.81 4.57
CA GLU A 175 -8.71 -10.39 5.95
C GLU A 175 -7.99 -9.02 6.05
N CYS A 176 -6.96 -8.78 5.22
CA CYS A 176 -6.32 -7.46 5.13
C CYS A 176 -7.33 -6.37 4.74
N VAL A 177 -8.19 -6.62 3.77
CA VAL A 177 -9.25 -5.69 3.36
C VAL A 177 -10.25 -5.47 4.50
N ARG A 178 -10.62 -6.52 5.26
CA ARG A 178 -11.54 -6.43 6.40
C ARG A 178 -10.98 -5.54 7.51
N VAL A 179 -9.74 -5.79 7.93
CA VAL A 179 -9.12 -5.09 9.09
C VAL A 179 -8.66 -3.67 8.74
N LEU A 180 -8.44 -3.38 7.47
CA LEU A 180 -8.03 -2.05 7.01
C LEU A 180 -9.16 -1.04 7.24
N LYS A 181 -8.85 0.11 7.85
CA LYS A 181 -9.78 1.23 8.05
C LYS A 181 -10.26 1.80 6.71
N PRO A 182 -11.45 2.43 6.67
CA PRO A 182 -11.80 3.32 5.56
C PRO A 182 -10.66 4.33 5.31
N ASP A 183 -10.33 4.56 4.04
CA ASP A 183 -9.19 5.39 3.59
C ASP A 183 -7.80 4.92 4.07
N GLY A 184 -7.71 3.73 4.67
CA GLY A 184 -6.44 3.08 5.02
C GLY A 184 -5.66 2.63 3.79
N SER A 185 -4.35 2.43 3.96
CA SER A 185 -3.40 2.11 2.88
C SER A 185 -2.92 0.66 2.96
N LEU A 186 -2.94 -0.05 1.82
CA LEU A 186 -2.40 -1.40 1.69
C LEU A 186 -1.23 -1.40 0.71
N PHE A 187 -0.09 -1.92 1.15
CA PHE A 187 1.09 -2.13 0.32
C PHE A 187 1.43 -3.62 0.26
N ILE A 188 1.67 -4.14 -0.94
CA ILE A 188 2.08 -5.53 -1.15
C ILE A 188 3.37 -5.55 -1.94
N TYR A 189 4.41 -6.14 -1.36
CA TYR A 189 5.72 -6.28 -1.96
C TYR A 189 5.87 -7.70 -2.50
N ASN A 190 6.18 -7.85 -3.79
CA ASN A 190 6.37 -9.15 -4.43
C ASN A 190 7.07 -8.98 -5.79
N ILE A 191 7.25 -10.09 -6.51
CA ILE A 191 7.67 -10.05 -7.92
C ILE A 191 6.48 -9.73 -8.85
N PRO A 192 6.73 -9.08 -10.01
CA PRO A 192 5.66 -8.69 -10.95
C PRO A 192 4.73 -9.83 -11.37
N LYS A 193 5.27 -11.05 -11.52
CA LYS A 193 4.48 -12.23 -11.92
C LYS A 193 3.23 -12.42 -11.06
N TRP A 194 3.37 -12.39 -9.74
CA TRP A 194 2.25 -12.62 -8.83
C TRP A 194 1.32 -11.41 -8.73
N HIS A 195 1.87 -10.22 -8.84
CA HIS A 195 1.08 -8.99 -8.77
C HIS A 195 0.04 -8.86 -9.89
N THR A 196 0.23 -9.48 -11.05
CA THR A 196 -0.78 -9.50 -12.11
C THR A 196 -2.08 -10.16 -11.67
N TYR A 197 -2.02 -11.20 -10.83
CA TYR A 197 -3.19 -11.89 -10.27
C TYR A 197 -3.75 -11.18 -9.04
N LEU A 198 -2.85 -10.76 -8.13
CA LEU A 198 -3.26 -10.08 -6.91
C LEU A 198 -3.89 -8.72 -7.21
N SER A 199 -3.41 -8.00 -8.23
CA SER A 199 -3.99 -6.73 -8.63
C SER A 199 -5.38 -6.87 -9.24
N ASP A 200 -5.62 -7.87 -10.08
CA ASP A 200 -6.96 -8.13 -10.63
C ASP A 200 -7.97 -8.38 -9.51
N TYR A 201 -7.59 -9.21 -8.54
CA TYR A 201 -8.40 -9.49 -7.38
C TYR A 201 -8.68 -8.26 -6.50
N LEU A 202 -7.64 -7.47 -6.20
CA LEU A 202 -7.76 -6.28 -5.35
C LEU A 202 -8.50 -5.14 -6.01
N ASN A 203 -8.44 -5.01 -7.34
CA ASN A 203 -9.20 -4.00 -8.10
C ASN A 203 -10.72 -4.11 -7.88
N GLN A 204 -11.19 -5.30 -7.46
CA GLN A 204 -12.59 -5.54 -7.13
C GLN A 204 -12.98 -5.06 -5.71
N LYS A 205 -12.01 -4.77 -4.84
CA LYS A 205 -12.22 -4.52 -3.41
C LYS A 205 -11.67 -3.19 -2.93
N LEU A 206 -10.59 -2.71 -3.54
CA LEU A 206 -9.85 -1.53 -3.14
C LEU A 206 -9.59 -0.62 -4.35
N ASN A 207 -9.28 0.63 -4.08
CA ASN A 207 -8.90 1.59 -5.12
C ASN A 207 -7.39 1.49 -5.39
N PHE A 208 -7.03 1.12 -6.61
CA PHE A 208 -5.64 1.11 -7.07
C PHE A 208 -5.07 2.52 -7.10
N ARG A 209 -3.88 2.70 -6.53
CA ARG A 209 -3.16 3.99 -6.54
C ARG A 209 -2.00 3.98 -7.51
N VAL A 210 -1.11 3.02 -7.34
CA VAL A 210 0.10 2.94 -8.17
C VAL A 210 0.77 1.58 -8.03
N TRP A 211 1.41 1.16 -9.08
CA TRP A 211 2.37 0.05 -9.12
C TRP A 211 3.78 0.63 -9.11
N ILE A 212 4.53 0.37 -8.07
CA ILE A 212 5.87 0.92 -7.85
C ILE A 212 6.90 -0.14 -8.23
N ALA A 213 7.85 0.24 -9.10
CA ALA A 213 9.02 -0.57 -9.39
C ALA A 213 10.14 -0.24 -8.39
N VAL A 214 10.57 -1.24 -7.62
CA VAL A 214 11.69 -1.12 -6.66
C VAL A 214 12.91 -1.84 -7.24
N ASP A 215 13.95 -1.10 -7.58
CA ASP A 215 15.14 -1.60 -8.27
C ASP A 215 15.90 -2.65 -7.42
N MET A 216 16.20 -3.81 -8.04
CA MET A 216 16.99 -4.88 -7.42
C MET A 216 18.48 -4.61 -7.38
N LYS A 217 19.00 -3.67 -8.19
CA LYS A 217 20.42 -3.26 -8.35
C LYS A 217 21.37 -4.32 -8.92
N PHE A 218 21.18 -5.60 -8.66
CA PHE A 218 22.18 -6.65 -8.90
C PHE A 218 21.57 -7.96 -9.36
N SER A 219 20.65 -7.90 -10.30
CA SER A 219 20.17 -9.11 -10.98
C SER A 219 21.18 -9.53 -12.08
N LEU A 220 21.24 -10.84 -12.31
CA LEU A 220 22.10 -11.42 -13.33
C LEU A 220 21.28 -11.70 -14.59
N PRO A 221 21.89 -11.55 -15.78
CA PRO A 221 21.26 -11.95 -17.03
C PRO A 221 20.87 -13.43 -17.02
N ILE A 222 19.70 -13.73 -17.57
CA ILE A 222 19.18 -15.08 -17.72
C ILE A 222 19.09 -15.38 -19.20
N GLN A 223 19.61 -16.53 -19.63
CA GLN A 223 19.60 -16.92 -21.02
C GLN A 223 18.18 -16.98 -21.60
N ASN A 224 18.00 -16.47 -22.81
CA ASN A 224 16.75 -16.46 -23.59
C ASN A 224 15.56 -15.69 -22.96
N ARG A 225 15.80 -14.81 -21.98
CA ARG A 225 14.77 -13.92 -21.43
C ARG A 225 15.37 -12.63 -20.85
N LEU A 226 14.51 -11.63 -20.66
CA LEU A 226 14.90 -10.46 -19.87
C LEU A 226 15.15 -10.88 -18.43
N TYR A 227 16.24 -10.40 -17.83
CA TYR A 227 16.50 -10.65 -16.42
C TYR A 227 15.62 -9.71 -15.55
N PRO A 228 15.11 -10.20 -14.41
CA PRO A 228 14.34 -9.38 -13.50
C PRO A 228 15.23 -8.30 -12.89
N SER A 229 14.84 -7.05 -12.97
CA SER A 229 15.62 -5.92 -12.42
C SER A 229 14.87 -5.16 -11.33
N HIS A 230 13.65 -5.52 -11.03
CA HIS A 230 12.86 -4.87 -9.98
C HIS A 230 11.95 -5.84 -9.26
N TYR A 231 11.71 -5.54 -7.99
CA TYR A 231 10.52 -5.99 -7.27
C TYR A 231 9.39 -5.01 -7.53
N SER A 232 8.17 -5.44 -7.36
CA SER A 232 7.02 -4.57 -7.44
C SER A 232 6.39 -4.36 -6.07
N LEU A 233 5.88 -3.15 -5.84
CA LEU A 233 5.13 -2.77 -4.66
C LEU A 233 3.79 -2.20 -5.12
N LEU A 234 2.71 -2.95 -4.88
CA LEU A 234 1.37 -2.47 -5.15
C LEU A 234 0.93 -1.54 -4.03
N TYR A 235 0.28 -0.44 -4.38
CA TYR A 235 -0.33 0.48 -3.43
C TYR A 235 -1.82 0.61 -3.70
N TYR A 236 -2.62 0.28 -2.71
CA TYR A 236 -4.07 0.35 -2.70
C TYR A 236 -4.60 1.16 -1.52
N VAL A 237 -5.83 1.66 -1.63
CA VAL A 237 -6.54 2.39 -0.57
C VAL A 237 -7.96 1.84 -0.44
N LYS A 238 -8.44 1.65 0.79
CA LYS A 238 -9.83 1.27 1.08
C LYS A 238 -10.74 2.49 1.08
N GLY A 239 -10.92 3.10 -0.08
CA GLY A 239 -11.67 4.34 -0.28
C GLY A 239 -11.16 5.06 -1.50
N THR A 240 -11.65 6.26 -1.77
CA THR A 240 -11.28 7.02 -2.97
C THR A 240 -9.94 7.74 -2.86
N LYS A 241 -9.50 8.06 -1.64
CA LYS A 241 -8.22 8.72 -1.35
C LYS A 241 -7.67 8.22 -0.01
N PRO A 242 -6.34 8.23 0.19
CA PRO A 242 -5.78 7.84 1.47
C PRO A 242 -6.11 8.88 2.55
N LYS A 243 -6.40 8.41 3.77
CA LYS A 243 -6.53 9.26 4.97
C LYS A 243 -5.26 10.09 5.21
N THR A 244 -4.11 9.46 5.00
CA THR A 244 -2.80 10.09 5.19
C THR A 244 -1.96 9.88 3.92
N PHE A 245 -1.46 10.97 3.36
CA PHE A 245 -0.45 10.97 2.31
C PHE A 245 0.56 12.08 2.58
N ASN A 246 1.71 11.72 3.12
CA ASN A 246 2.82 12.63 3.38
C ASN A 246 3.81 12.58 2.21
N PRO A 247 3.83 13.58 1.32
CA PRO A 247 4.71 13.58 0.16
C PRO A 247 6.17 13.42 0.56
N GLN A 248 6.86 12.47 -0.05
CA GLN A 248 8.29 12.24 0.15
C GLN A 248 9.08 12.95 -0.94
N ARG A 249 10.23 13.51 -0.55
CA ARG A 249 11.17 14.13 -1.48
C ARG A 249 12.54 13.48 -1.36
N ILE A 250 13.16 13.27 -2.51
CA ILE A 250 14.48 12.67 -2.64
C ILE A 250 15.39 13.59 -3.41
N PRO A 251 16.71 13.40 -3.32
CA PRO A 251 17.66 14.16 -4.11
C PRO A 251 17.43 14.00 -5.62
N LEU A 252 17.68 15.06 -6.36
CA LEU A 252 17.71 15.01 -7.82
C LEU A 252 18.80 14.05 -8.26
N GLN A 253 18.45 13.13 -9.14
CA GLN A 253 19.43 12.21 -9.72
C GLN A 253 20.35 12.95 -10.71
N THR A 254 21.64 12.84 -10.47
CA THR A 254 22.68 13.42 -11.32
C THR A 254 23.73 12.39 -11.71
N CYS A 255 24.58 12.72 -12.65
CA CYS A 255 25.71 11.88 -13.00
C CYS A 255 26.62 11.67 -11.77
N ARG A 256 26.94 10.43 -11.46
CA ARG A 256 27.78 10.05 -10.29
C ARG A 256 29.26 10.49 -10.46
N HIS A 257 29.70 10.73 -11.69
CA HIS A 257 31.08 11.06 -11.98
C HIS A 257 31.35 12.56 -12.03
N CYS A 258 30.40 13.35 -12.55
CA CYS A 258 30.61 14.80 -12.71
C CYS A 258 29.55 15.65 -11.97
N GLY A 259 28.52 15.06 -11.39
CA GLY A 259 27.42 15.81 -10.80
C GLY A 259 26.55 16.55 -11.82
N GLY A 260 26.74 16.29 -13.14
CA GLY A 260 26.09 16.99 -14.23
C GLY A 260 24.58 16.91 -14.21
N GLU A 261 23.93 17.81 -14.93
CA GLU A 261 22.48 17.93 -14.95
C GLU A 261 21.82 16.84 -15.79
N THR A 262 20.66 16.41 -15.31
CA THR A 262 19.61 15.87 -16.15
C THR A 262 18.96 17.04 -16.92
N LYS A 263 18.38 16.76 -18.09
CA LYS A 263 17.79 17.77 -18.98
C LYS A 263 16.82 18.69 -18.23
N ASP A 264 16.95 20.00 -18.44
CA ASP A 264 15.97 20.98 -18.02
C ASP A 264 14.79 20.97 -19.02
N TYR A 265 13.77 20.18 -18.72
CA TYR A 265 12.56 20.13 -19.53
C TYR A 265 11.74 21.41 -19.34
N GLY A 266 11.86 22.35 -20.28
CA GLY A 266 11.00 23.53 -20.36
C GLY A 266 11.34 24.66 -19.40
N GLY A 267 12.56 24.81 -18.94
CA GLY A 267 13.03 25.92 -18.11
C GLY A 267 12.50 25.90 -16.67
N TYR A 268 12.18 24.73 -16.15
CA TYR A 268 11.69 24.58 -14.76
C TYR A 268 12.79 24.56 -13.70
N LYS A 269 14.06 24.63 -14.10
CA LYS A 269 15.22 24.66 -13.19
C LYS A 269 15.01 25.65 -12.02
N ASN A 270 14.65 26.87 -12.32
CA ASN A 270 14.45 27.96 -11.35
C ASN A 270 13.19 27.78 -10.46
N LYS A 271 12.34 26.78 -10.77
CA LYS A 271 11.14 26.44 -10.02
C LYS A 271 11.28 25.17 -9.18
N MET A 272 12.46 24.54 -9.21
CA MET A 272 12.71 23.34 -8.43
C MET A 272 12.61 23.61 -6.92
N ASN A 273 12.12 22.61 -6.19
CA ASN A 273 12.06 22.71 -4.76
C ASN A 273 13.45 22.40 -4.15
N PRO A 274 14.04 23.30 -3.34
CA PRO A 274 15.34 23.03 -2.71
C PRO A 274 15.32 21.81 -1.76
N LYS A 275 14.13 21.35 -1.34
CA LYS A 275 13.96 20.12 -0.56
C LYS A 275 13.98 18.85 -1.42
N GLY A 276 14.30 18.94 -2.72
CA GLY A 276 14.39 17.79 -3.62
C GLY A 276 13.16 17.58 -4.50
N VAL A 277 13.18 16.50 -5.25
CA VAL A 277 12.10 16.10 -6.18
C VAL A 277 11.13 15.15 -5.53
N ASN A 278 9.88 15.14 -5.97
CA ASN A 278 8.90 14.17 -5.51
C ASN A 278 9.35 12.75 -5.89
N VAL A 279 9.10 11.80 -5.00
CA VAL A 279 9.30 10.39 -5.29
C VAL A 279 8.34 9.98 -6.41
N SER A 280 8.88 9.31 -7.44
CA SER A 280 8.11 8.70 -8.53
C SER A 280 7.66 7.28 -8.17
N ASP A 281 7.05 6.60 -9.11
CA ASP A 281 6.70 5.18 -9.05
C ASP A 281 7.87 4.24 -9.42
N VAL A 282 9.05 4.78 -9.70
CA VAL A 282 10.29 4.00 -9.92
C VAL A 282 11.30 4.38 -8.85
N TRP A 283 11.56 3.45 -7.91
CA TRP A 283 12.45 3.67 -6.77
C TRP A 283 13.84 3.11 -7.03
N LEU A 284 14.72 3.95 -7.57
CA LEU A 284 16.10 3.60 -7.90
C LEU A 284 17.08 3.77 -6.73
N ASP A 285 16.63 4.37 -5.63
CA ASP A 285 17.44 4.70 -4.46
C ASP A 285 17.27 3.74 -3.28
N ILE A 286 16.51 2.66 -3.47
CA ILE A 286 16.37 1.57 -2.52
C ILE A 286 17.43 0.51 -2.86
N TYR A 287 18.28 0.18 -1.88
CA TYR A 287 19.34 -0.82 -2.05
C TYR A 287 19.02 -2.05 -1.22
N PRO A 288 19.11 -3.26 -1.80
CA PRO A 288 18.96 -4.50 -1.05
C PRO A 288 19.97 -4.57 0.11
N VAL A 289 19.55 -5.16 1.22
CA VAL A 289 20.44 -5.38 2.36
C VAL A 289 21.53 -6.39 1.97
N ARG A 290 22.79 -5.98 2.08
CA ARG A 290 23.96 -6.83 1.77
C ARG A 290 24.61 -7.32 3.05
N HIS A 291 24.50 -8.60 3.31
CA HIS A 291 25.18 -9.23 4.42
C HIS A 291 26.65 -9.54 4.07
N LYS A 292 27.53 -8.55 4.12
CA LYS A 292 28.97 -8.83 3.96
C LYS A 292 29.58 -9.48 5.20
N ASN A 293 29.03 -9.29 6.39
CA ASN A 293 29.62 -9.69 7.66
C ASN A 293 28.71 -10.42 8.66
N SER A 294 27.41 -10.60 8.38
CA SER A 294 26.56 -11.41 9.24
C SER A 294 26.15 -12.69 8.54
N LYS A 295 26.42 -13.82 9.17
CA LYS A 295 26.17 -15.17 8.64
C LYS A 295 24.69 -15.57 8.56
N ASN A 296 23.75 -14.67 8.83
CA ASN A 296 22.32 -14.94 8.71
C ASN A 296 21.84 -14.77 7.27
N ARG A 297 22.39 -15.58 6.35
CA ARG A 297 21.90 -15.70 4.96
C ARG A 297 20.49 -16.30 4.83
N LYS A 298 19.80 -16.57 5.94
CA LYS A 298 18.54 -17.29 5.95
C LYS A 298 17.33 -16.42 5.70
N PHE A 299 17.45 -15.08 5.81
CA PHE A 299 16.34 -14.16 5.67
C PHE A 299 16.61 -13.12 4.58
N ASN A 300 15.60 -12.87 3.74
CA ASN A 300 15.58 -11.73 2.86
C ASN A 300 15.15 -10.51 3.68
N GLU A 301 16.10 -9.82 4.26
CA GLU A 301 15.84 -8.62 5.05
C GLU A 301 15.45 -7.46 4.13
N LEU A 302 14.32 -6.82 4.39
CA LEU A 302 13.89 -5.62 3.69
C LEU A 302 14.69 -4.39 4.16
N PRO A 303 15.04 -3.47 3.23
CA PRO A 303 15.75 -2.26 3.57
C PRO A 303 14.94 -1.33 4.47
N VAL A 304 15.55 -0.82 5.54
CA VAL A 304 14.95 0.19 6.43
C VAL A 304 14.40 1.39 5.64
N LYS A 305 15.11 1.84 4.59
CA LYS A 305 14.68 2.95 3.71
C LYS A 305 13.37 2.67 2.98
N LEU A 306 13.09 1.42 2.61
CA LEU A 306 11.82 1.02 2.00
C LEU A 306 10.67 1.21 2.98
N LEU A 307 10.80 0.63 4.18
CA LEU A 307 9.76 0.66 5.20
C LEU A 307 9.57 2.07 5.77
N ASP A 308 10.67 2.83 5.99
CA ASP A 308 10.58 4.23 6.39
C ASP A 308 9.76 5.05 5.36
N ARG A 309 10.02 4.84 4.07
CA ARG A 309 9.29 5.55 2.99
C ARG A 309 7.81 5.20 3.00
N VAL A 310 7.47 3.92 3.00
CA VAL A 310 6.09 3.44 2.99
C VAL A 310 5.33 3.92 4.23
N ILE A 311 5.88 3.67 5.42
CA ILE A 311 5.21 3.98 6.69
C ILE A 311 5.07 5.49 6.87
N THR A 312 6.13 6.27 6.61
CA THR A 312 6.07 7.73 6.74
C THR A 312 5.08 8.34 5.74
N MET A 313 5.02 7.82 4.51
CA MET A 313 4.12 8.33 3.48
C MET A 313 2.65 8.11 3.84
N SER A 314 2.31 6.97 4.42
CA SER A 314 0.94 6.50 4.59
C SER A 314 0.39 6.58 6.01
N THR A 315 1.19 6.99 6.99
CA THR A 315 0.78 7.04 8.41
C THR A 315 1.29 8.27 9.14
N ASN A 316 0.63 8.60 10.25
CA ASN A 316 1.08 9.56 11.25
C ASN A 316 1.50 8.84 12.54
N LYS A 317 2.08 9.60 13.49
CA LYS A 317 2.40 9.07 14.83
C LYS A 317 1.13 8.49 15.49
N ASN A 318 1.27 7.35 16.15
CA ASN A 318 0.23 6.54 16.79
C ASN A 318 -0.76 5.83 15.83
N ASP A 319 -0.66 5.99 14.51
CA ASP A 319 -1.41 5.15 13.58
C ASP A 319 -0.92 3.69 13.67
N VAL A 320 -1.80 2.76 13.36
CA VAL A 320 -1.56 1.31 13.46
C VAL A 320 -1.05 0.77 12.14
N VAL A 321 0.14 0.18 12.17
CA VAL A 321 0.75 -0.55 11.05
C VAL A 321 0.61 -2.04 11.30
N LEU A 322 0.15 -2.81 10.32
CA LEU A 322 0.10 -4.27 10.38
C LEU A 322 1.00 -4.86 9.31
N ASP A 323 1.77 -5.88 9.71
CA ASP A 323 2.53 -6.71 8.78
C ASP A 323 2.24 -8.19 9.08
N PRO A 324 1.53 -8.90 8.17
CA PRO A 324 1.18 -10.29 8.35
C PRO A 324 2.33 -11.27 8.06
N PHE A 325 3.49 -10.77 7.63
CA PHE A 325 4.68 -11.55 7.24
C PHE A 325 5.94 -10.92 7.81
N GLY A 326 6.13 -11.01 9.12
CA GLY A 326 7.15 -10.26 9.87
C GLY A 326 8.59 -10.44 9.39
N GLY A 327 8.94 -11.62 8.90
CA GLY A 327 10.28 -11.95 8.41
C GLY A 327 11.36 -11.63 9.43
N SER A 328 12.23 -10.67 9.10
CA SER A 328 13.28 -10.19 10.00
C SER A 328 12.85 -9.04 10.93
N GLY A 329 11.60 -8.60 10.89
CA GLY A 329 11.03 -7.56 11.76
C GLY A 329 11.33 -6.12 11.36
N THR A 330 11.78 -5.85 10.13
CA THR A 330 12.10 -4.48 9.70
C THR A 330 10.91 -3.55 9.82
N THR A 331 9.71 -3.99 9.44
CA THR A 331 8.48 -3.21 9.54
C THR A 331 8.21 -2.75 10.97
N PHE A 332 8.40 -3.64 11.93
CA PHE A 332 8.13 -3.36 13.36
C PHE A 332 9.18 -2.43 13.95
N ALA A 333 10.47 -2.67 13.67
CA ALA A 333 11.56 -1.81 14.15
C ALA A 333 11.41 -0.38 13.62
N VAL A 334 11.06 -0.21 12.34
CA VAL A 334 10.81 1.10 11.74
C VAL A 334 9.55 1.76 12.33
N SER A 335 8.47 1.00 12.54
CA SER A 335 7.26 1.51 13.19
C SER A 335 7.52 2.02 14.60
N GLU A 336 8.30 1.29 15.40
CA GLU A 336 8.75 1.70 16.73
C GLU A 336 9.51 3.04 16.68
N LEU A 337 10.51 3.12 15.81
CA LEU A 337 11.36 4.30 15.69
C LEU A 337 10.58 5.53 15.21
N LEU A 338 9.53 5.32 14.44
CA LEU A 338 8.64 6.37 13.96
C LEU A 338 7.50 6.71 14.94
N GLY A 339 7.36 5.99 16.07
CA GLY A 339 6.29 6.16 17.04
C GLY A 339 4.90 5.78 16.49
N ARG A 340 4.85 4.76 15.62
CA ARG A 340 3.62 4.12 15.17
C ARG A 340 3.30 2.94 16.09
N LYS A 341 2.01 2.63 16.22
CA LYS A 341 1.62 1.35 16.79
C LYS A 341 1.75 0.28 15.71
N TRP A 342 1.97 -0.97 16.12
CA TRP A 342 2.12 -2.06 15.17
C TRP A 342 1.56 -3.38 15.66
N ILE A 343 1.15 -4.21 14.71
CA ILE A 343 0.72 -5.61 14.91
C ILE A 343 1.54 -6.44 13.92
N GLY A 344 2.20 -7.46 14.41
CA GLY A 344 3.06 -8.32 13.59
C GLY A 344 2.69 -9.79 13.71
N PHE A 345 2.75 -10.49 12.58
CA PHE A 345 2.62 -11.94 12.54
C PHE A 345 3.86 -12.55 11.89
N GLU A 346 4.34 -13.65 12.46
CA GLU A 346 5.42 -14.45 11.88
C GLU A 346 5.17 -15.92 12.18
N LYS A 347 5.25 -16.75 11.13
CA LYS A 347 5.10 -18.20 11.26
C LYS A 347 6.39 -18.88 11.67
N GLY A 348 7.53 -18.33 11.25
CA GLY A 348 8.87 -18.84 11.54
C GLY A 348 9.41 -18.38 12.89
N ASN A 349 10.72 -18.17 12.95
CA ASN A 349 11.43 -17.85 14.19
C ASN A 349 11.20 -16.39 14.62
N CYS A 350 10.30 -16.18 15.58
CA CYS A 350 10.00 -14.87 16.16
C CYS A 350 11.11 -14.30 17.06
N GLU A 351 12.08 -15.12 17.54
CA GLU A 351 13.16 -14.64 18.41
C GLU A 351 14.02 -13.59 17.72
N ILE A 352 14.27 -13.74 16.42
CA ILE A 352 15.03 -12.77 15.62
C ILE A 352 14.36 -11.40 15.61
N ILE A 353 13.03 -11.39 15.52
CA ILE A 353 12.24 -10.13 15.56
C ILE A 353 12.32 -9.52 16.95
N LYS A 354 12.19 -10.33 17.99
CA LYS A 354 12.28 -9.90 19.38
C LYS A 354 13.64 -9.29 19.67
N ASP A 355 14.75 -9.96 19.31
CA ASP A 355 16.10 -9.46 19.49
C ASP A 355 16.31 -8.11 18.79
N ARG A 356 15.82 -7.97 17.55
CA ARG A 356 15.85 -6.71 16.80
C ARG A 356 15.05 -5.60 17.49
N LEU A 357 13.91 -5.92 18.10
CA LEU A 357 13.08 -4.96 18.82
C LEU A 357 13.67 -4.56 20.17
N LEU A 358 14.46 -5.42 20.79
CA LEU A 358 15.22 -5.12 22.01
C LEU A 358 16.42 -4.23 21.72
N ASP A 359 17.15 -4.50 20.62
CA ASP A 359 18.27 -3.67 20.15
C ASP A 359 18.00 -3.08 18.76
N LYS A 360 17.59 -1.82 18.74
CA LYS A 360 17.29 -1.04 17.53
C LYS A 360 18.42 -0.11 17.09
N ASP A 361 19.62 -0.21 17.63
CA ASP A 361 20.69 0.77 17.38
C ASP A 361 21.16 0.73 15.92
N ASN A 362 21.21 -0.45 15.31
CA ASN A 362 21.52 -0.56 13.89
C ASN A 362 20.41 0.09 13.02
N ASP A 363 19.15 -0.13 13.35
CA ASP A 363 18.01 0.47 12.61
C ASP A 363 17.99 1.99 12.79
N LYS A 364 18.26 2.52 13.98
CA LYS A 364 18.42 3.97 14.21
C LYS A 364 19.53 4.56 13.35
N LYS A 365 20.69 3.89 13.29
CA LYS A 365 21.82 4.33 12.47
C LYS A 365 21.46 4.33 10.97
N LEU A 366 20.76 3.29 10.50
CA LEU A 366 20.30 3.22 9.11
C LEU A 366 19.26 4.29 8.80
N MET A 367 18.30 4.54 9.69
CA MET A 367 17.35 5.65 9.57
C MET A 367 18.04 7.02 9.58
N GLY A 368 19.04 7.22 10.43
CA GLY A 368 19.84 8.45 10.42
C GLY A 368 20.40 8.76 9.05
N LYS A 369 21.00 7.77 8.38
CA LYS A 369 21.50 7.90 7.00
C LYS A 369 20.38 8.20 5.99
N VAL A 370 19.20 7.61 6.16
CA VAL A 370 18.05 7.92 5.30
C VAL A 370 17.63 9.38 5.47
N TYR A 371 17.64 9.89 6.70
CA TYR A 371 17.27 11.29 6.96
C TYR A 371 18.30 12.31 6.48
N GLU A 372 19.59 11.95 6.45
CA GLU A 372 20.63 12.79 5.83
C GLU A 372 20.39 13.03 4.32
N GLU A 373 19.71 12.09 3.64
CA GLU A 373 19.37 12.19 2.24
C GLU A 373 17.94 12.66 1.96
N LYS A 374 17.11 12.87 3.00
CA LYS A 374 15.73 13.36 2.83
C LYS A 374 15.65 14.89 2.79
N ASN A 375 14.74 15.38 1.96
CA ASN A 375 14.42 16.80 1.87
C ASN A 375 15.62 17.70 1.53
N ILE A 376 16.52 17.20 0.69
CA ILE A 376 17.62 17.93 0.10
C ILE A 376 17.60 17.75 -1.43
N LEU A 377 18.03 18.75 -2.18
CA LEU A 377 18.09 18.67 -3.63
C LEU A 377 19.35 17.93 -4.09
N PHE A 378 20.49 18.20 -3.46
CA PHE A 378 21.75 17.54 -3.73
C PHE A 378 22.43 17.08 -2.43
N PRO A 379 22.86 15.81 -2.32
CA PRO A 379 23.79 15.37 -1.28
C PRO A 379 25.13 16.11 -1.35
N GLU A 380 25.85 16.26 -0.23
CA GLU A 380 27.10 17.04 -0.18
C GLU A 380 28.16 16.59 -1.19
N LYS A 381 28.34 15.27 -1.39
CA LYS A 381 29.24 14.75 -2.42
C LYS A 381 28.88 15.21 -3.84
N VAL A 382 27.59 15.34 -4.13
CA VAL A 382 27.10 15.84 -5.41
C VAL A 382 27.32 17.34 -5.49
N LYS A 383 27.10 18.08 -4.41
CA LYS A 383 27.37 19.52 -4.36
C LYS A 383 28.83 19.84 -4.64
N GLU A 384 29.75 19.08 -4.05
CA GLU A 384 31.20 19.22 -4.33
C GLU A 384 31.53 19.02 -5.82
N LEU A 385 31.05 17.91 -6.40
CA LEU A 385 31.24 17.63 -7.84
C LEU A 385 30.67 18.74 -8.72
N ARG A 386 29.50 19.26 -8.34
CA ARG A 386 28.84 20.33 -9.10
C ARG A 386 29.59 21.66 -8.99
N ARG A 387 30.13 22.00 -7.81
CA ARG A 387 31.00 23.20 -7.63
C ARG A 387 32.25 23.12 -8.48
N VAL A 388 32.94 21.99 -8.45
CA VAL A 388 34.16 21.77 -9.26
C VAL A 388 33.90 21.91 -10.76
N ASN A 389 32.73 21.44 -11.22
CA ASN A 389 32.38 21.47 -12.64
C ASN A 389 31.51 22.67 -13.04
N GLY A 390 31.32 23.66 -12.17
CA GLY A 390 30.64 24.90 -12.51
C GLY A 390 29.10 24.72 -12.71
N PHE A 391 28.50 23.65 -12.18
CA PHE A 391 27.06 23.44 -12.25
C PHE A 391 26.33 24.18 -11.13
N TRP A 392 25.10 24.61 -11.38
CA TRP A 392 24.25 25.30 -10.42
C TRP A 392 23.93 24.43 -9.18
N LEU A 393 23.67 25.10 -8.06
CA LEU A 393 23.34 24.52 -6.76
C LEU A 393 21.97 25.00 -6.27
N ASP A 394 21.43 24.32 -5.26
CA ASP A 394 20.18 24.70 -4.57
C ASP A 394 20.30 26.05 -3.82
N GLU A 395 21.51 26.44 -3.43
CA GLU A 395 21.81 27.72 -2.82
C GLU A 395 21.54 28.90 -3.77
N ASP A 396 21.68 28.69 -5.08
CA ASP A 396 21.41 29.68 -6.11
C ASP A 396 19.94 30.10 -6.17
N PHE A 397 19.00 29.22 -5.74
CA PHE A 397 17.57 29.50 -5.72
C PHE A 397 17.13 30.31 -4.52
N SER A 398 17.80 30.23 -3.38
CA SER A 398 17.48 31.01 -2.19
C SER A 398 17.59 32.52 -2.39
N ASN A 399 18.38 32.94 -3.39
CA ASN A 399 18.52 34.33 -3.78
C ASN A 399 17.38 34.82 -4.72
N VAL A 400 16.73 33.94 -5.46
CA VAL A 400 15.60 34.27 -6.35
C VAL A 400 14.34 34.56 -5.53
N GLU A 401 14.02 33.73 -4.51
CA GLU A 401 12.88 33.97 -3.63
C GLU A 401 13.02 35.29 -2.82
N LYS A 402 14.23 35.64 -2.42
CA LYS A 402 14.49 36.92 -1.73
C LYS A 402 14.34 38.13 -2.68
N LYS A 403 14.66 37.98 -3.97
CA LYS A 403 14.43 39.03 -4.97
C LYS A 403 12.95 39.21 -5.26
N ASP A 404 12.20 38.11 -5.46
CA ASP A 404 10.75 38.17 -5.74
C ASP A 404 9.94 38.75 -4.57
N LYS A 405 10.30 38.44 -3.32
CA LYS A 405 9.67 39.04 -2.14
C LYS A 405 9.99 40.54 -2.01
N LYS A 406 11.23 40.96 -2.31
CA LYS A 406 11.59 42.38 -2.32
C LYS A 406 10.91 43.13 -3.47
N THR A 407 10.73 42.50 -4.64
CA THR A 407 10.07 43.15 -5.79
C THR A 407 8.56 43.22 -5.58
N LYS A 408 7.93 42.23 -4.93
CA LYS A 408 6.51 42.30 -4.53
C LYS A 408 6.27 43.37 -3.45
N ALA A 409 7.11 43.39 -2.40
CA ALA A 409 7.01 44.39 -1.34
C ALA A 409 7.22 45.81 -1.87
N LYS A 410 8.09 45.99 -2.87
CA LYS A 410 8.31 47.31 -3.51
C LYS A 410 7.13 47.76 -4.36
N LYS A 411 6.49 46.81 -5.11
CA LYS A 411 5.28 47.12 -5.88
C LYS A 411 4.04 47.39 -5.00
N GLU A 412 3.95 46.78 -3.83
CA GLU A 412 2.87 47.03 -2.87
C GLU A 412 3.07 48.35 -2.10
N SER A 413 4.33 48.87 -1.97
CA SER A 413 4.62 50.19 -1.38
C SER A 413 4.53 51.32 -2.39
N GLU A 414 4.60 51.05 -3.70
CA GLU A 414 4.43 52.06 -4.78
C GLU A 414 2.95 52.23 -5.20
N ASN A 415 2.06 51.33 -4.78
CA ASN A 415 0.61 51.37 -5.04
C ASN A 415 -0.21 51.81 -3.79
N LYS A 416 0.43 52.29 -2.76
CA LYS A 416 -0.17 53.00 -1.60
C LYS A 416 0.24 54.47 -1.60
#